data_b8d4f376cf2a7a3b102213782a6da497
#
_entry.id   b8d4f376cf2a7a3b102213782a6da497
#
_cell.length_a   1.000
_cell.length_b   1.000
_cell.length_c   1.000
_cell.angle_alpha   90.00
_cell.angle_beta   90.00
_cell.angle_gamma   90.00
#
_symmetry.space_group_name_H-M   'P 1'
#
loop_
_entity.id
_entity.type
_entity.pdbx_description
1 polymer ?
#
loop_
_entity_poly.entity_id
_entity_poly.type
_entity_poly.pdbx_seq_one_letter_code
_entity_poly.pdbx_strand_id
1 'polypeptide(L)'
;PALIHPNCGNMGLPLVLLAFGQEGLALGMAYFFVNSISQYTLGMAISSGQFDIRQLMKQPIIWAVIFVLTVILGDFQMPKWFNSTTSILAGLTIPAMLIMLGTSLANLNIASLKETLTISFLRILLGLGLGLLVIEMLSLSGIMAGIVLLQSAMPSAVFNYIFADRFNRESDKVAAVILQSTLISALSLPLLVAWVISF
;
A
#
# COMPACT_ATOMS: atom_id res chain seq x y z
N PRO A 1 4.65 7.28 -11.19
CA PRO A 1 4.23 6.80 -9.85
C PRO A 1 3.47 5.48 -9.90
N ALA A 2 2.56 5.27 -10.89
CA ALA A 2 1.69 4.09 -10.98
C ALA A 2 2.42 2.74 -11.00
N LEU A 3 3.66 2.68 -11.50
CA LEU A 3 4.50 1.47 -11.48
C LEU A 3 5.19 1.23 -10.13
N ILE A 4 5.47 2.30 -9.37
CA ILE A 4 6.33 2.22 -8.19
C ILE A 4 5.54 1.91 -6.94
N HIS A 5 4.44 2.64 -6.70
CA HIS A 5 3.70 2.56 -5.44
C HIS A 5 2.53 1.58 -5.50
N PRO A 6 2.65 0.46 -4.76
CA PRO A 6 1.59 -0.55 -4.62
C PRO A 6 0.46 -0.09 -3.69
N ASN A 7 -0.73 -0.67 -3.87
CA ASN A 7 -1.88 -0.48 -3.00
C ASN A 7 -1.75 -1.28 -1.70
N CYS A 8 -0.69 -1.02 -0.95
CA CYS A 8 -0.36 -1.71 0.30
C CYS A 8 -1.42 -1.49 1.40
N GLY A 9 -2.05 -0.31 1.44
CA GLY A 9 -3.05 0.04 2.44
C GLY A 9 -4.39 -0.66 2.16
N ASN A 10 -5.17 -0.09 1.23
CA ASN A 10 -6.57 -0.49 1.06
C ASN A 10 -6.77 -1.93 0.59
N MET A 11 -5.78 -2.54 -0.06
CA MET A 11 -5.84 -3.92 -0.52
C MET A 11 -4.83 -4.82 0.19
N GLY A 12 -3.61 -4.34 0.38
CA GLY A 12 -2.54 -5.15 0.94
C GLY A 12 -2.75 -5.51 2.42
N LEU A 13 -3.08 -4.54 3.29
CA LEU A 13 -3.29 -4.83 4.72
C LEU A 13 -4.45 -5.80 5.00
N PRO A 14 -5.64 -5.69 4.35
CA PRO A 14 -6.68 -6.69 4.48
C PRO A 14 -6.22 -8.11 4.12
N LEU A 15 -5.47 -8.24 3.02
CA LEU A 15 -4.95 -9.53 2.56
C LEU A 15 -3.87 -10.09 3.49
N VAL A 16 -3.00 -9.23 4.02
CA VAL A 16 -1.99 -9.63 5.02
C VAL A 16 -2.66 -10.12 6.30
N LEU A 17 -3.71 -9.42 6.76
CA LEU A 17 -4.49 -9.88 7.93
C LEU A 17 -5.14 -11.24 7.67
N LEU A 18 -5.71 -11.44 6.48
CA LEU A 18 -6.34 -12.69 6.09
C LEU A 18 -5.35 -13.85 6.01
N ALA A 19 -4.14 -13.60 5.45
CA ALA A 19 -3.13 -14.62 5.21
C ALA A 19 -2.31 -14.98 6.46
N PHE A 20 -1.97 -13.98 7.29
CA PHE A 20 -0.98 -14.09 8.36
C PHE A 20 -1.48 -13.63 9.73
N GLY A 21 -2.77 -13.30 9.86
CA GLY A 21 -3.37 -12.87 11.13
C GLY A 21 -2.80 -11.54 11.66
N GLN A 22 -2.91 -11.35 12.98
CA GLN A 22 -2.52 -10.10 13.65
C GLN A 22 -1.00 -9.86 13.63
N GLU A 23 -0.20 -10.92 13.72
CA GLU A 23 1.26 -10.82 13.63
C GLU A 23 1.68 -10.30 12.25
N GLY A 24 1.11 -10.88 11.19
CA GLY A 24 1.33 -10.41 9.83
C GLY A 24 0.87 -8.97 9.63
N LEU A 25 -0.29 -8.59 10.20
CA LEU A 25 -0.79 -7.22 10.09
C LEU A 25 0.18 -6.19 10.68
N ALA A 26 0.81 -6.48 11.82
CA ALA A 26 1.79 -5.58 12.43
C ALA A 26 3.00 -5.34 11.50
N LEU A 27 3.56 -6.40 10.91
CA LEU A 27 4.65 -6.30 9.94
C LEU A 27 4.20 -5.63 8.62
N GLY A 28 2.98 -5.95 8.16
CA GLY A 28 2.37 -5.32 6.98
C GLY A 28 2.18 -3.81 7.16
N MET A 29 1.83 -3.36 8.37
CA MET A 29 1.76 -1.92 8.69
C MET A 29 3.13 -1.25 8.64
N ALA A 30 4.20 -1.92 9.09
CA ALA A 30 5.56 -1.39 8.95
C ALA A 30 5.94 -1.21 7.47
N TYR A 31 5.66 -2.20 6.62
CA TYR A 31 5.84 -2.08 5.16
C TYR A 31 5.02 -0.92 4.58
N PHE A 32 3.73 -0.85 4.92
CA PHE A 32 2.83 0.22 4.49
C PHE A 32 3.34 1.60 4.89
N PHE A 33 3.90 1.75 6.10
CA PHE A 33 4.48 3.00 6.56
C PHE A 33 5.66 3.43 5.69
N VAL A 34 6.62 2.54 5.43
CA VAL A 34 7.79 2.82 4.57
C VAL A 34 7.32 3.18 3.15
N ASN A 35 6.37 2.41 2.59
CA ASN A 35 5.80 2.71 1.28
C ASN A 35 5.09 4.08 1.27
N SER A 36 4.38 4.45 2.33
CA SER A 36 3.70 5.74 2.44
C SER A 36 4.70 6.90 2.45
N ILE A 37 5.80 6.79 3.20
CA ILE A 37 6.88 7.79 3.15
C ILE A 37 7.40 7.94 1.72
N SER A 38 7.73 6.84 1.06
CA SER A 38 8.18 6.84 -0.33
C SER A 38 7.14 7.47 -1.27
N GLN A 39 5.87 7.17 -1.08
CA GLN A 39 4.79 7.70 -1.90
C GLN A 39 4.61 9.22 -1.74
N TYR A 40 4.68 9.73 -0.52
CA TYR A 40 4.56 11.16 -0.24
C TYR A 40 5.85 11.96 -0.46
N THR A 41 6.97 11.30 -0.66
CA THR A 41 8.26 11.93 -1.04
C THR A 41 8.55 11.74 -2.52
N LEU A 42 8.98 10.54 -2.92
CA LEU A 42 9.36 10.22 -4.29
C LEU A 42 8.16 10.27 -5.26
N GLY A 43 7.01 9.69 -4.87
CA GLY A 43 5.81 9.67 -5.70
C GLY A 43 5.32 11.08 -6.00
N MET A 44 5.30 11.94 -4.98
CA MET A 44 4.94 13.35 -5.14
C MET A 44 5.99 14.11 -5.97
N ALA A 45 7.29 13.92 -5.71
CA ALA A 45 8.37 14.56 -6.45
C ALA A 45 8.33 14.19 -7.94
N ILE A 46 8.08 12.93 -8.29
CA ILE A 46 7.94 12.47 -9.69
C ILE A 46 6.70 13.11 -10.35
N SER A 47 5.61 13.27 -9.62
CA SER A 47 4.37 13.85 -10.16
C SER A 47 4.43 15.37 -10.30
N SER A 48 5.00 16.07 -9.33
CA SER A 48 5.09 17.53 -9.28
C SER A 48 6.33 18.09 -9.98
N GLY A 49 7.39 17.29 -10.14
CA GLY A 49 8.71 17.73 -10.56
C GLY A 49 9.51 18.45 -9.46
N GLN A 50 9.02 18.48 -8.21
CA GLN A 50 9.65 19.16 -7.09
C GLN A 50 9.61 18.27 -5.84
N PHE A 51 10.69 18.32 -5.06
CA PHE A 51 10.76 17.66 -3.75
C PHE A 51 10.43 18.66 -2.65
N ASP A 52 9.31 18.44 -1.94
CA ASP A 52 8.86 19.30 -0.84
C ASP A 52 8.62 18.50 0.45
N ILE A 53 9.59 18.57 1.36
CA ILE A 53 9.51 17.91 2.68
C ILE A 53 8.34 18.42 3.53
N ARG A 54 7.86 19.65 3.29
CA ARG A 54 6.74 20.22 4.04
C ARG A 54 5.44 19.45 3.77
N GLN A 55 5.29 18.91 2.57
CA GLN A 55 4.14 18.10 2.19
C GLN A 55 4.13 16.77 2.98
N LEU A 56 5.30 16.17 3.18
CA LEU A 56 5.45 14.97 4.02
C LEU A 56 5.05 15.25 5.47
N MET A 57 5.54 16.35 6.05
CA MET A 57 5.24 16.73 7.44
C MET A 57 3.76 17.05 7.68
N LYS A 58 2.98 17.32 6.62
CA LYS A 58 1.53 17.50 6.72
C LYS A 58 0.75 16.18 6.79
N GLN A 59 1.41 15.03 6.56
CA GLN A 59 0.72 13.74 6.54
C GLN A 59 0.46 13.24 7.97
N PRO A 60 -0.81 12.93 8.33
CA PRO A 60 -1.15 12.45 9.68
C PRO A 60 -0.39 11.20 10.10
N ILE A 61 -0.05 10.31 9.15
CA ILE A 61 0.68 9.07 9.41
C ILE A 61 2.06 9.32 10.03
N ILE A 62 2.75 10.40 9.65
CA ILE A 62 4.06 10.76 10.22
C ILE A 62 3.93 11.03 11.71
N TRP A 63 2.94 11.84 12.09
CA TRP A 63 2.70 12.19 13.49
C TRP A 63 2.20 11.01 14.30
N ALA A 64 1.36 10.16 13.71
CA ALA A 64 0.90 8.93 14.36
C ALA A 64 2.08 8.00 14.69
N VAL A 65 3.02 7.82 13.76
CA VAL A 65 4.21 6.98 14.00
C VAL A 65 5.16 7.60 15.02
N ILE A 66 5.41 8.92 14.95
CA ILE A 66 6.22 9.62 15.96
C ILE A 66 5.60 9.43 17.34
N PHE A 67 4.28 9.59 17.47
CA PHE A 67 3.57 9.37 18.73
C PHE A 67 3.74 7.93 19.24
N VAL A 68 3.48 6.93 18.38
CA VAL A 68 3.62 5.51 18.76
C VAL A 68 5.05 5.18 19.18
N LEU A 69 6.05 5.65 18.44
CA LEU A 69 7.46 5.44 18.79
C LEU A 69 7.81 6.11 20.12
N THR A 70 7.29 7.30 20.38
CA THR A 70 7.51 8.00 21.67
C THR A 70 6.92 7.21 22.82
N VAL A 71 5.71 6.64 22.65
CA VAL A 71 5.06 5.80 23.65
C VAL A 71 5.86 4.53 23.94
N ILE A 72 6.32 3.83 22.89
CA ILE A 72 7.05 2.56 23.01
C ILE A 72 8.43 2.80 23.62
N LEU A 73 9.20 3.77 23.10
CA LEU A 73 10.57 4.03 23.56
C LEU A 73 10.61 4.67 24.96
N GLY A 74 9.56 5.41 25.33
CA GLY A 74 9.43 6.00 26.65
C GLY A 74 8.78 5.07 27.68
N ASP A 75 8.41 3.84 27.29
CA ASP A 75 7.72 2.86 28.14
C ASP A 75 6.45 3.45 28.82
N PHE A 76 5.75 4.36 28.09
CA PHE A 76 4.55 5.00 28.61
C PHE A 76 3.37 4.04 28.57
N GLN A 77 2.76 3.81 29.73
CA GLN A 77 1.53 3.04 29.83
C GLN A 77 0.32 3.91 29.53
N MET A 78 -0.35 3.63 28.41
CA MET A 78 -1.56 4.36 28.03
C MET A 78 -2.74 3.96 28.93
N PRO A 79 -3.60 4.94 29.31
CA PRO A 79 -4.80 4.67 30.09
C PRO A 79 -5.71 3.65 29.38
N LYS A 80 -6.47 2.85 30.15
CA LYS A 80 -7.38 1.83 29.59
C LYS A 80 -8.37 2.40 28.58
N TRP A 81 -8.93 3.58 28.86
CA TRP A 81 -9.88 4.22 27.94
C TRP A 81 -9.23 4.53 26.58
N PHE A 82 -7.96 4.97 26.57
CA PHE A 82 -7.24 5.24 25.33
C PHE A 82 -7.04 3.96 24.52
N ASN A 83 -6.53 2.88 25.17
CA ASN A 83 -6.33 1.59 24.51
C ASN A 83 -7.65 1.00 23.98
N SER A 84 -8.74 1.11 24.74
CA SER A 84 -10.05 0.62 24.28
C SER A 84 -10.58 1.40 23.10
N THR A 85 -10.47 2.73 23.12
CA THR A 85 -10.93 3.59 22.01
C THR A 85 -10.11 3.33 20.75
N THR A 86 -8.79 3.28 20.86
CA THR A 86 -7.92 3.01 19.71
C THR A 86 -8.14 1.62 19.13
N SER A 87 -8.39 0.61 19.97
CA SER A 87 -8.71 -0.75 19.53
C SER A 87 -10.03 -0.82 18.74
N ILE A 88 -11.08 -0.13 19.20
CA ILE A 88 -12.36 -0.05 18.48
C ILE A 88 -12.16 0.63 17.12
N LEU A 89 -11.44 1.76 17.06
CA LEU A 89 -11.16 2.46 15.83
C LEU A 89 -10.28 1.64 14.88
N ALA A 90 -9.29 0.92 15.43
CA ALA A 90 -8.46 0.01 14.65
C ALA A 90 -9.29 -1.11 14.00
N GLY A 91 -10.31 -1.65 14.70
CA GLY A 91 -11.22 -2.63 14.13
C GLY A 91 -12.02 -2.11 12.92
N LEU A 92 -12.27 -0.81 12.85
CA LEU A 92 -12.94 -0.18 11.71
C LEU A 92 -12.00 0.02 10.50
N THR A 93 -10.70 0.02 10.70
CA THR A 93 -9.71 0.40 9.67
C THR A 93 -9.82 -0.50 8.43
N ILE A 94 -9.82 -1.82 8.60
CA ILE A 94 -9.88 -2.78 7.47
C ILE A 94 -11.20 -2.66 6.69
N PRO A 95 -12.40 -2.69 7.31
CA PRO A 95 -13.64 -2.45 6.59
C PRO A 95 -13.67 -1.11 5.86
N ALA A 96 -13.19 -0.03 6.50
CA ALA A 96 -13.12 1.29 5.88
C ALA A 96 -12.20 1.31 4.65
N MET A 97 -11.03 0.66 4.72
CA MET A 97 -10.09 0.55 3.58
C MET A 97 -10.72 -0.18 2.38
N LEU A 98 -11.48 -1.26 2.61
CA LEU A 98 -12.16 -2.00 1.55
C LEU A 98 -13.29 -1.17 0.90
N ILE A 99 -14.06 -0.44 1.71
CA ILE A 99 -15.10 0.48 1.20
C ILE A 99 -14.45 1.61 0.39
N MET A 100 -13.37 2.20 0.89
CA MET A 100 -12.62 3.24 0.18
C MET A 100 -12.04 2.72 -1.15
N LEU A 101 -11.54 1.49 -1.19
CA LEU A 101 -11.09 0.87 -2.44
C LEU A 101 -12.24 0.77 -3.43
N GLY A 102 -13.39 0.21 -3.03
CA GLY A 102 -14.55 0.06 -3.89
C GLY A 102 -15.07 1.39 -4.43
N THR A 103 -15.27 2.39 -3.56
CA THR A 103 -15.73 3.73 -3.96
C THR A 103 -14.72 4.44 -4.86
N SER A 104 -13.42 4.30 -4.60
CA SER A 104 -12.38 4.90 -5.44
C SER A 104 -12.38 4.29 -6.83
N LEU A 105 -12.48 2.96 -6.95
CA LEU A 105 -12.54 2.30 -8.26
C LEU A 105 -13.80 2.66 -9.04
N ALA A 106 -14.95 2.81 -8.38
CA ALA A 106 -16.22 3.18 -9.01
C ALA A 106 -16.20 4.61 -9.59
N ASN A 107 -15.40 5.50 -9.02
CA ASN A 107 -15.32 6.91 -9.43
C ASN A 107 -14.16 7.23 -10.38
N LEU A 108 -13.37 6.22 -10.82
CA LEU A 108 -12.29 6.44 -11.77
C LEU A 108 -12.83 6.74 -13.17
N ASN A 109 -12.33 7.82 -13.76
CA ASN A 109 -12.59 8.15 -15.15
C ASN A 109 -11.57 7.40 -16.03
N ILE A 110 -12.03 6.51 -16.90
CA ILE A 110 -11.18 5.55 -17.59
C ILE A 110 -11.06 5.91 -19.06
N ALA A 111 -9.84 6.15 -19.51
CA ALA A 111 -9.50 6.32 -20.92
C ALA A 111 -8.32 5.39 -21.29
N SER A 112 -8.19 5.06 -22.58
CA SER A 112 -6.98 4.42 -23.14
C SER A 112 -6.63 3.03 -22.56
N LEU A 113 -7.62 2.16 -22.38
CA LEU A 113 -7.42 0.82 -21.79
C LEU A 113 -6.36 -0.03 -22.51
N LYS A 114 -6.21 0.08 -23.84
CA LYS A 114 -5.21 -0.70 -24.59
C LYS A 114 -3.77 -0.23 -24.30
N GLU A 115 -3.57 1.08 -24.20
CA GLU A 115 -2.22 1.66 -23.98
C GLU A 115 -1.70 1.36 -22.57
N THR A 116 -2.60 1.23 -21.60
CA THR A 116 -2.26 1.07 -20.18
C THR A 116 -2.11 -0.39 -19.75
N LEU A 117 -2.58 -1.35 -20.56
CA LEU A 117 -2.55 -2.77 -20.21
C LEU A 117 -1.13 -3.28 -19.96
N THR A 118 -0.18 -2.91 -20.81
CA THR A 118 1.24 -3.27 -20.64
C THR A 118 1.80 -2.74 -19.33
N ILE A 119 1.47 -1.49 -18.97
CA ILE A 119 1.91 -0.87 -17.71
C ILE A 119 1.31 -1.63 -16.51
N SER A 120 0.06 -2.05 -16.63
CA SER A 120 -0.65 -2.79 -15.58
C SER A 120 -0.03 -4.16 -15.32
N PHE A 121 0.33 -4.89 -16.38
CA PHE A 121 1.08 -6.14 -16.26
C PHE A 121 2.48 -5.93 -15.68
N LEU A 122 3.22 -4.96 -16.20
CA LEU A 122 4.55 -4.62 -15.71
C LEU A 122 4.53 -4.24 -14.23
N ARG A 123 3.48 -3.56 -13.75
CA ARG A 123 3.34 -3.23 -12.34
C ARG A 123 3.38 -4.48 -11.45
N ILE A 124 2.64 -5.51 -11.81
CA ILE A 124 2.55 -6.74 -11.01
C ILE A 124 3.85 -7.55 -11.14
N LEU A 125 4.34 -7.72 -12.37
CA LEU A 125 5.58 -8.48 -12.63
C LEU A 125 6.80 -7.84 -11.95
N LEU A 126 6.96 -6.53 -12.06
CA LEU A 126 8.04 -5.80 -11.39
C LEU A 126 7.89 -5.87 -9.87
N GLY A 127 6.67 -5.77 -9.35
CA GLY A 127 6.41 -5.94 -7.92
C GLY A 127 6.83 -7.31 -7.41
N LEU A 128 6.43 -8.38 -8.10
CA LEU A 128 6.83 -9.75 -7.79
C LEU A 128 8.36 -9.93 -7.90
N GLY A 129 8.95 -9.50 -9.02
CA GLY A 129 10.39 -9.65 -9.26
C GLY A 129 11.24 -8.90 -8.23
N LEU A 130 10.88 -7.64 -7.92
CA LEU A 130 11.58 -6.85 -6.90
C LEU A 130 11.34 -7.41 -5.49
N GLY A 131 10.13 -7.89 -5.19
CA GLY A 131 9.83 -8.55 -3.92
C GLY A 131 10.71 -9.79 -3.70
N LEU A 132 10.81 -10.67 -4.70
CA LEU A 132 11.71 -11.84 -4.65
C LEU A 132 13.18 -11.44 -4.52
N LEU A 133 13.61 -10.42 -5.27
CA LEU A 133 14.98 -9.92 -5.17
C LEU A 133 15.31 -9.42 -3.74
N VAL A 134 14.40 -8.68 -3.12
CA VAL A 134 14.59 -8.18 -1.75
C VAL A 134 14.61 -9.33 -0.74
N ILE A 135 13.75 -10.33 -0.91
CA ILE A 135 13.71 -11.53 -0.07
C ILE A 135 15.08 -12.25 -0.12
N GLU A 136 15.61 -12.45 -1.31
CA GLU A 136 16.91 -13.11 -1.51
C GLU A 136 18.06 -12.27 -0.95
N MET A 137 18.11 -10.97 -1.29
CA MET A 137 19.19 -10.06 -0.83
C MET A 137 19.26 -9.94 0.69
N LEU A 138 18.11 -9.94 1.37
CA LEU A 138 18.03 -9.80 2.82
C LEU A 138 17.88 -11.15 3.55
N SER A 139 17.90 -12.26 2.81
CA SER A 139 17.70 -13.62 3.34
C SER A 139 16.44 -13.73 4.22
N LEU A 140 15.34 -13.10 3.76
CA LEU A 140 14.09 -13.14 4.49
C LEU A 140 13.43 -14.52 4.39
N SER A 141 12.74 -14.95 5.45
CA SER A 141 12.03 -16.23 5.49
C SER A 141 10.71 -16.12 6.26
N GLY A 142 9.85 -17.14 6.11
CA GLY A 142 8.58 -17.22 6.83
C GLY A 142 7.65 -16.03 6.55
N ILE A 143 6.91 -15.62 7.57
CA ILE A 143 5.89 -14.55 7.50
C ILE A 143 6.47 -13.25 6.89
N MET A 144 7.72 -12.90 7.21
CA MET A 144 8.33 -11.66 6.71
C MET A 144 8.54 -11.71 5.19
N ALA A 145 9.05 -12.82 4.66
CA ALA A 145 9.18 -13.03 3.21
C ALA A 145 7.81 -13.00 2.52
N GLY A 146 6.81 -13.70 3.08
CA GLY A 146 5.44 -13.70 2.57
C GLY A 146 4.83 -12.31 2.49
N ILE A 147 5.01 -11.48 3.52
CA ILE A 147 4.49 -10.10 3.54
C ILE A 147 5.19 -9.22 2.51
N VAL A 148 6.52 -9.27 2.43
CA VAL A 148 7.28 -8.49 1.44
C VAL A 148 6.82 -8.85 0.03
N LEU A 149 6.69 -10.13 -0.29
CA LEU A 149 6.24 -10.56 -1.60
C LEU A 149 4.80 -10.15 -1.89
N LEU A 150 3.88 -10.39 -0.94
CA LEU A 150 2.47 -10.05 -1.08
C LEU A 150 2.28 -8.55 -1.28
N GLN A 151 2.89 -7.72 -0.44
CA GLN A 151 2.77 -6.26 -0.49
C GLN A 151 3.41 -5.67 -1.76
N SER A 152 4.56 -6.21 -2.20
CA SER A 152 5.23 -5.76 -3.43
C SER A 152 4.40 -6.05 -4.68
N ALA A 153 3.68 -7.18 -4.69
CA ALA A 153 2.84 -7.63 -5.81
C ALA A 153 1.47 -6.94 -5.86
N MET A 154 1.12 -6.08 -4.89
CA MET A 154 -0.15 -5.36 -4.92
C MET A 154 -0.29 -4.49 -6.18
N PRO A 155 -1.51 -4.30 -6.71
CA PRO A 155 -1.77 -3.43 -7.86
C PRO A 155 -1.39 -1.98 -7.56
N SER A 156 -1.49 -1.12 -8.55
CA SER A 156 -1.19 0.31 -8.40
C SER A 156 -2.06 0.97 -7.34
N ALA A 157 -1.46 1.81 -6.49
CA ALA A 157 -2.17 2.53 -5.45
C ALA A 157 -3.14 3.58 -6.02
N VAL A 158 -4.32 3.70 -5.42
CA VAL A 158 -5.32 4.74 -5.78
C VAL A 158 -4.75 6.15 -5.60
N PHE A 159 -3.87 6.36 -4.63
CA PHE A 159 -3.19 7.65 -4.43
C PHE A 159 -2.37 8.12 -5.64
N ASN A 160 -1.94 7.21 -6.51
CA ASN A 160 -1.25 7.59 -7.75
C ASN A 160 -2.17 8.41 -8.68
N TYR A 161 -3.49 8.10 -8.72
CA TYR A 161 -4.48 8.90 -9.42
C TYR A 161 -4.61 10.31 -8.83
N ILE A 162 -4.72 10.41 -7.49
CA ILE A 162 -4.84 11.70 -6.79
C ILE A 162 -3.64 12.61 -7.11
N PHE A 163 -2.43 12.07 -7.14
CA PHE A 163 -1.24 12.84 -7.51
C PHE A 163 -1.24 13.22 -8.98
N ALA A 164 -1.59 12.28 -9.87
CA ALA A 164 -1.67 12.56 -11.30
C ALA A 164 -2.70 13.66 -11.62
N ASP A 165 -3.87 13.59 -11.01
CA ASP A 165 -4.94 14.58 -11.15
C ASP A 165 -4.52 15.95 -10.61
N ARG A 166 -3.99 16.00 -9.38
CA ARG A 166 -3.53 17.23 -8.74
C ARG A 166 -2.46 17.97 -9.54
N PHE A 167 -1.59 17.24 -10.25
CA PHE A 167 -0.48 17.81 -11.02
C PHE A 167 -0.71 17.77 -12.55
N ASN A 168 -1.93 17.52 -13.01
CA ASN A 168 -2.32 17.44 -14.43
C ASN A 168 -1.41 16.49 -15.23
N ARG A 169 -1.21 15.24 -14.74
CA ARG A 169 -0.33 14.22 -15.32
C ARG A 169 -1.11 12.99 -15.78
N GLU A 170 -1.86 13.11 -16.89
CA GLU A 170 -2.58 12.00 -17.53
C GLU A 170 -3.36 11.13 -16.53
N SER A 171 -4.14 11.75 -15.65
CA SER A 171 -4.88 11.07 -14.57
C SER A 171 -5.77 9.95 -15.10
N ASP A 172 -6.38 10.09 -16.28
CA ASP A 172 -7.22 9.07 -16.90
C ASP A 172 -6.43 7.78 -17.23
N LYS A 173 -5.17 7.91 -17.71
CA LYS A 173 -4.29 6.76 -17.94
C LYS A 173 -3.89 6.10 -16.62
N VAL A 174 -3.60 6.88 -15.59
CA VAL A 174 -3.30 6.36 -14.25
C VAL A 174 -4.51 5.63 -13.68
N ALA A 175 -5.71 6.17 -13.85
CA ALA A 175 -6.96 5.51 -13.47
C ALA A 175 -7.13 4.16 -14.17
N ALA A 176 -6.88 4.10 -15.48
CA ALA A 176 -6.92 2.86 -16.24
C ALA A 176 -5.91 1.82 -15.73
N VAL A 177 -4.67 2.23 -15.41
CA VAL A 177 -3.65 1.34 -14.82
C VAL A 177 -4.12 0.80 -13.47
N ILE A 178 -4.69 1.64 -12.60
CA ILE A 178 -5.20 1.21 -11.29
C ILE A 178 -6.28 0.16 -11.46
N LEU A 179 -7.28 0.43 -12.29
CA LEU A 179 -8.38 -0.52 -12.52
C LEU A 179 -7.88 -1.84 -13.10
N GLN A 180 -7.10 -1.79 -14.19
CA GLN A 180 -6.59 -2.98 -14.86
C GLN A 180 -5.68 -3.80 -13.95
N SER A 181 -4.73 -3.17 -13.27
CA SER A 181 -3.85 -3.89 -12.34
C SER A 181 -4.63 -4.49 -11.17
N THR A 182 -5.70 -3.83 -10.68
CA THR A 182 -6.57 -4.38 -9.65
C THR A 182 -7.34 -5.60 -10.14
N LEU A 183 -7.89 -5.56 -11.38
CA LEU A 183 -8.58 -6.71 -11.97
C LEU A 183 -7.64 -7.89 -12.21
N ILE A 184 -6.43 -7.64 -12.75
CA ILE A 184 -5.42 -8.67 -12.94
C ILE A 184 -5.00 -9.26 -11.58
N SER A 185 -4.81 -8.42 -10.58
CA SER A 185 -4.50 -8.85 -9.21
C SER A 185 -5.60 -9.69 -8.61
N ALA A 186 -6.87 -9.34 -8.80
CA ALA A 186 -8.00 -10.12 -8.29
C ALA A 186 -7.98 -11.57 -8.78
N LEU A 187 -7.47 -11.82 -10.00
CA LEU A 187 -7.31 -13.16 -10.55
C LEU A 187 -6.04 -13.86 -10.06
N SER A 188 -4.93 -13.13 -9.86
CA SER A 188 -3.63 -13.71 -9.48
C SER A 188 -3.42 -13.83 -7.97
N LEU A 189 -4.08 -13.00 -7.16
CA LEU A 189 -3.89 -12.95 -5.71
C LEU A 189 -4.26 -14.25 -4.98
N PRO A 190 -5.33 -15.00 -5.32
CA PRO A 190 -5.59 -16.27 -4.66
C PRO A 190 -4.42 -17.24 -4.77
N LEU A 191 -3.78 -17.31 -5.95
CA LEU A 191 -2.59 -18.14 -6.19
C LEU A 191 -1.38 -17.59 -5.42
N LEU A 192 -1.19 -16.27 -5.42
CA LEU A 192 -0.10 -15.64 -4.69
C LEU A 192 -0.25 -15.86 -3.18
N VAL A 193 -1.46 -15.67 -2.63
CA VAL A 193 -1.74 -15.91 -1.20
C VAL A 193 -1.46 -17.37 -0.83
N ALA A 194 -1.94 -18.33 -1.64
CA ALA A 194 -1.66 -19.75 -1.41
C ALA A 194 -0.16 -20.04 -1.42
N TRP A 195 0.59 -19.38 -2.28
CA TRP A 195 2.04 -19.53 -2.33
C TRP A 195 2.75 -18.92 -1.13
N VAL A 196 2.45 -17.69 -0.75
CA VAL A 196 3.15 -17.00 0.36
C VAL A 196 2.85 -17.61 1.73
N ILE A 197 1.71 -18.29 1.90
CA ILE A 197 1.39 -19.01 3.14
C ILE A 197 2.26 -20.28 3.28
N SER A 198 2.85 -20.76 2.18
CA SER A 198 3.73 -21.94 2.21
C SER A 198 5.19 -21.64 2.58
N PHE A 199 5.57 -20.38 2.80
CA PHE A 199 6.89 -19.95 3.25
C PHE A 199 7.08 -20.21 4.75
#